data_ed22c840328c05b9299c4897894ad820
#
_entry.id   ed22c840328c05b9299c4897894ad820
#
_cell.length_a   1.000
_cell.length_b   1.000
_cell.length_c   1.000
_cell.angle_alpha   90.00
_cell.angle_beta   90.00
_cell.angle_gamma   90.00
#
_symmetry.space_group_name_H-M   'P 1'
#
loop_
_entity.id
_entity.type
_entity.pdbx_description
1 polymer ?
#
loop_
_entity_poly.entity_id
_entity_poly.type
_entity_poly.pdbx_seq_one_letter_code
_entity_poly.pdbx_strand_id
1 'polypeptide(L)' 'MKEGLVYKTVIEAIEKPLLESILKKTDGNQLKAARILGINRNTIRIKIKKLAINIEALKR' A
#
# COMPACT_ATOMS: atom_id res chain seq x y z
N MET A 1 -6.18 -24.76 8.92
CA MET A 1 -6.02 -23.42 8.32
C MET A 1 -7.03 -23.27 7.18
N LYS A 2 -7.74 -22.15 7.13
CA LYS A 2 -8.72 -21.93 6.07
C LYS A 2 -8.03 -21.66 4.75
N GLU A 3 -8.60 -22.21 3.68
CA GLU A 3 -8.09 -21.99 2.34
C GLU A 3 -8.15 -20.50 1.98
N GLY A 4 -7.14 -20.01 1.28
CA GLY A 4 -7.04 -18.63 0.88
C GLY A 4 -6.47 -17.67 1.93
N LEU A 5 -6.47 -18.07 3.20
CA LEU A 5 -5.94 -17.22 4.26
C LEU A 5 -4.41 -17.09 4.17
N VAL A 6 -3.73 -18.16 3.80
CA VAL A 6 -2.28 -18.13 3.62
C VAL A 6 -1.89 -17.18 2.49
N TYR A 7 -2.59 -17.28 1.36
CA TYR A 7 -2.35 -16.39 0.22
C TYR A 7 -2.55 -14.93 0.61
N LYS A 8 -3.67 -14.64 1.26
CA LYS A 8 -4.00 -13.28 1.68
C LYS A 8 -2.92 -12.72 2.63
N THR A 9 -2.47 -13.53 3.58
CA THR A 9 -1.45 -13.12 4.54
C THR A 9 -0.12 -12.80 3.85
N VAL A 10 0.28 -13.64 2.88
CA VAL A 10 1.51 -13.42 2.12
C VAL A 10 1.41 -12.16 1.28
N ILE A 11 0.28 -11.96 0.59
CA ILE A 11 0.08 -10.78 -0.25
C ILE A 11 0.11 -9.50 0.59
N GLU A 12 -0.56 -9.48 1.74
CA GLU A 12 -0.55 -8.31 2.62
C GLU A 12 0.86 -8.02 3.15
N ALA A 13 1.63 -9.05 3.47
CA ALA A 13 2.99 -8.89 3.93
C ALA A 13 3.90 -8.26 2.88
N ILE A 14 3.64 -8.54 1.60
CA ILE A 14 4.37 -7.97 0.48
C ILE A 14 3.87 -6.57 0.14
N GLU A 15 2.56 -6.36 0.19
CA GLU A 15 1.94 -5.08 -0.19
C GLU A 15 2.40 -3.92 0.68
N LYS A 16 2.52 -4.13 1.98
CA LYS A 16 2.88 -3.05 2.88
C LYS A 16 4.25 -2.43 2.53
N PRO A 17 5.34 -3.20 2.46
CA PRO A 17 6.62 -2.62 2.09
C PRO A 17 6.65 -2.07 0.67
N LEU A 18 5.89 -2.68 -0.26
CA LEU A 18 5.78 -2.18 -1.62
C LEU A 18 5.13 -0.80 -1.66
N LEU A 19 3.97 -0.67 -1.00
CA LEU A 19 3.25 0.59 -0.94
C LEU A 19 4.06 1.67 -0.22
N GLU A 20 4.73 1.30 0.88
CA GLU A 20 5.58 2.23 1.60
C GLU A 20 6.72 2.74 0.73
N SER A 21 7.34 1.86 -0.04
CA SER A 21 8.42 2.23 -0.97
C SER A 21 7.94 3.21 -2.02
N ILE A 22 6.80 2.93 -2.65
CA ILE A 22 6.24 3.80 -3.69
C ILE A 22 5.79 5.15 -3.10
N LEU A 23 5.14 5.13 -1.94
CA LEU A 23 4.70 6.35 -1.28
C LEU A 23 5.89 7.21 -0.84
N LYS A 24 6.98 6.60 -0.43
CA LYS A 24 8.19 7.33 -0.09
C LYS A 24 8.77 8.02 -1.33
N LYS A 25 8.81 7.33 -2.46
CA LYS A 25 9.28 7.89 -3.73
C LYS A 25 8.41 9.04 -4.23
N THR A 26 7.13 9.00 -3.95
CA THR A 26 6.18 10.03 -4.34
C THR A 26 5.97 11.10 -3.26
N ASP A 27 6.75 11.02 -2.19
CA ASP A 27 6.68 11.96 -1.07
C ASP A 27 5.28 12.02 -0.44
N GLY A 28 4.65 10.87 -0.30
CA GLY A 28 3.31 10.75 0.27
C GLY A 28 2.18 11.05 -0.70
N ASN A 29 2.48 11.28 -1.98
CA ASN A 29 1.46 11.60 -2.97
C ASN A 29 0.71 10.33 -3.38
N GLN A 30 -0.49 10.14 -2.83
CA GLN A 30 -1.27 8.93 -3.05
C GLN A 30 -1.75 8.78 -4.50
N LEU A 31 -2.13 9.88 -5.14
CA LEU A 31 -2.58 9.84 -6.53
C LEU A 31 -1.46 9.37 -7.45
N LYS A 32 -0.28 9.92 -7.27
CA LYS A 32 0.89 9.54 -8.08
C LYS A 32 1.29 8.09 -7.80
N ALA A 33 1.26 7.68 -6.54
CA ALA A 33 1.57 6.30 -6.17
C ALA A 33 0.58 5.32 -6.80
N ALA A 34 -0.71 5.65 -6.81
CA ALA A 34 -1.73 4.83 -7.43
C ALA A 34 -1.48 4.69 -8.93
N ARG A 35 -1.10 5.78 -9.60
CA ARG A 35 -0.77 5.74 -11.03
C ARG A 35 0.42 4.82 -11.32
N ILE A 36 1.46 4.91 -10.50
CA ILE A 36 2.65 4.06 -10.67
C ILE A 36 2.27 2.59 -10.51
N LEU A 37 1.41 2.30 -9.53
CA LEU A 37 0.96 0.93 -9.26
C LEU A 37 -0.11 0.44 -10.23
N GLY A 38 -0.70 1.34 -11.01
CA GLY A 38 -1.77 0.97 -11.93
C GLY A 38 -3.09 0.64 -11.22
N ILE A 39 -3.33 1.26 -10.06
CA ILE A 39 -4.56 1.04 -9.30
C ILE A 39 -5.32 2.36 -9.11
N ASN A 40 -6.59 2.23 -8.72
CA ASN A 40 -7.46 3.37 -8.46
C ASN A 40 -7.04 4.08 -7.16
N ARG A 41 -7.23 5.40 -7.11
CA ARG A 41 -6.94 6.21 -5.92
C ARG A 41 -7.69 5.70 -4.69
N ASN A 42 -8.96 5.33 -4.87
CA ASN A 42 -9.73 4.78 -3.75
C ASN A 42 -9.15 3.48 -3.24
N THR A 43 -8.66 2.64 -4.14
CA THR A 43 -8.03 1.37 -3.77
C THR A 43 -6.79 1.59 -2.93
N ILE A 44 -5.92 2.53 -3.32
CA ILE A 44 -4.71 2.79 -2.54
C ILE A 44 -5.05 3.38 -1.17
N ARG A 45 -6.07 4.24 -1.08
CA ARG A 45 -6.51 4.80 0.21
C ARG A 45 -6.98 3.71 1.16
N ILE A 46 -7.77 2.77 0.65
CA ILE A 46 -8.27 1.64 1.43
C ILE A 46 -7.09 0.78 1.93
N LYS A 47 -6.14 0.49 1.05
CA LYS A 47 -4.97 -0.32 1.40
C LYS A 47 -4.08 0.36 2.43
N ILE A 48 -3.87 1.67 2.31
CA ILE A 48 -3.10 2.44 3.28
C ILE A 48 -3.72 2.33 4.67
N LYS A 49 -5.03 2.47 4.75
CA LYS A 49 -5.76 2.36 6.01
C LYS A 49 -5.71 0.93 6.55
N LYS A 50 -5.98 -0.04 5.70
CA LYS A 50 -6.01 -1.46 6.09
C LYS A 50 -4.65 -1.94 6.58
N LEU A 51 -3.58 -1.52 5.92
CA LEU A 51 -2.22 -1.94 6.23
C LEU A 51 -1.55 -1.07 7.28
N ALA A 52 -2.28 -0.08 7.81
CA ALA A 52 -1.79 0.85 8.83
C ALA A 52 -0.49 1.55 8.41
N ILE A 53 -0.44 2.01 7.17
CA ILE A 53 0.72 2.73 6.65
C ILE A 53 0.69 4.17 7.15
N ASN A 54 1.80 4.62 7.73
CA ASN A 54 1.92 5.98 8.23
C ASN A 54 2.49 6.89 7.14
N ILE A 55 1.61 7.62 6.45
CA ILE A 55 1.99 8.52 5.36
C ILE A 55 2.93 9.62 5.86
N GLU A 56 2.68 10.16 7.04
CA GLU A 56 3.51 11.24 7.58
C GLU A 56 4.96 10.81 7.77
N ALA A 57 5.18 9.56 8.15
CA ALA A 57 6.54 9.02 8.31
C ALA A 57 7.25 8.85 6.97
N LEU A 58 6.52 8.79 5.85
CA LEU A 58 7.06 8.59 4.51
C LEU A 58 7.29 9.89 3.75
N LYS A 59 6.78 11.00 4.25
CA LYS A 59 7.01 12.32 3.66
C LYS A 59 8.41 12.80 4.02
N ARG A 60 9.00 13.54 3.09
CA ARG A 60 10.30 14.16 3.32
C ARG A 60 10.19 15.47 4.07
#